data_502010b91cfd1b9b27740fac54dab0a3
#
_entry.id   502010b91cfd1b9b27740fac54dab0a3
#
_cell.length_a   1.000
_cell.length_b   1.000
_cell.length_c   1.000
_cell.angle_alpha   90.00
_cell.angle_beta   90.00
_cell.angle_gamma   90.00
#
_symmetry.space_group_name_H-M   'P 1'
#
loop_
_entity.id
_entity.type
_entity.pdbx_description
1 polymer ?
#
loop_
_entity_poly.entity_id
_entity_poly.type
_entity_poly.pdbx_seq_one_letter_code
_entity_poly.pdbx_strand_id
1 'polypeptide(L)'
;MKKTNIRSIVIAIAGIFVLTAGSAFAGTATSNMAVSATISANCTIAAGALGFGAYDPIVANAAAPLSGTATINVTCTNAASTTITLDQGLNPAGGSTNAAPLRQMAAGGSFLTYGLFQDNAHTITWGNTAGTGVVYTGTGVAGSVTVFGQVPAAQNLPAGTYNDTVVATITF
;
A
#
# COMPACT_ATOMS: atom_id res chain seq x y z
N MET A 1 -55.24 85.66 -69.70
CA MET A 1 -56.42 85.86 -68.88
C MET A 1 -56.85 84.55 -68.24
N LYS A 2 -57.25 84.59 -67.01
CA LYS A 2 -57.85 83.60 -66.12
C LYS A 2 -56.86 82.89 -65.13
N LYS A 3 -56.87 83.40 -63.92
CA LYS A 3 -56.34 82.87 -62.70
C LYS A 3 -57.15 81.67 -62.23
N THR A 4 -56.52 80.62 -61.82
CA THR A 4 -57.18 79.55 -61.05
C THR A 4 -56.33 79.22 -59.85
N ASN A 5 -56.91 79.50 -58.67
CA ASN A 5 -56.34 79.14 -57.40
C ASN A 5 -56.54 77.66 -57.11
N ILE A 6 -55.46 76.94 -56.75
CA ILE A 6 -55.58 75.60 -56.23
C ILE A 6 -55.10 75.65 -54.76
N ARG A 7 -56.03 75.37 -53.88
CA ARG A 7 -55.82 75.27 -52.43
C ARG A 7 -55.06 73.99 -52.10
N SER A 8 -53.94 74.17 -51.43
CA SER A 8 -53.14 73.07 -50.91
C SER A 8 -53.88 72.36 -49.75
N ILE A 9 -54.22 71.13 -49.91
CA ILE A 9 -54.62 70.22 -48.83
C ILE A 9 -53.41 69.53 -48.29
N VAL A 10 -52.98 69.85 -47.06
CA VAL A 10 -51.94 69.17 -46.32
C VAL A 10 -52.61 67.99 -45.62
N ILE A 11 -52.38 66.79 -46.11
CA ILE A 11 -52.76 65.56 -45.41
C ILE A 11 -51.58 65.16 -44.51
N ALA A 12 -51.80 65.34 -43.19
CA ALA A 12 -50.83 64.80 -42.20
C ALA A 12 -51.05 63.28 -42.01
N ILE A 13 -50.14 62.50 -42.54
CA ILE A 13 -50.14 61.08 -42.30
C ILE A 13 -49.36 60.85 -40.98
N ALA A 14 -50.11 60.62 -39.88
CA ALA A 14 -49.47 60.15 -38.62
C ALA A 14 -49.08 58.70 -38.80
N GLY A 15 -47.77 58.47 -39.01
CA GLY A 15 -47.17 57.12 -39.03
C GLY A 15 -47.10 56.56 -37.60
N ILE A 16 -47.90 55.52 -37.34
CA ILE A 16 -47.82 54.76 -36.11
C ILE A 16 -46.60 53.85 -36.25
N PHE A 17 -45.50 54.21 -35.57
CA PHE A 17 -44.32 53.29 -35.40
C PHE A 17 -44.72 52.30 -34.33
N VAL A 18 -45.09 51.09 -34.73
CA VAL A 18 -45.18 49.94 -33.83
C VAL A 18 -43.77 49.44 -33.54
N LEU A 19 -43.24 49.80 -32.37
CA LEU A 19 -42.01 49.21 -31.83
C LEU A 19 -42.34 47.77 -31.41
N THR A 20 -42.02 46.78 -32.29
CA THR A 20 -41.97 45.37 -31.89
C THR A 20 -40.76 45.18 -31.00
N ALA A 21 -40.97 45.15 -29.69
CA ALA A 21 -39.97 44.69 -28.76
C ALA A 21 -39.68 43.19 -29.05
N GLY A 22 -38.64 42.90 -29.83
CA GLY A 22 -38.17 41.55 -30.02
C GLY A 22 -37.69 40.98 -28.69
N SER A 23 -38.32 39.90 -28.25
CA SER A 23 -37.85 39.14 -27.07
C SER A 23 -36.45 38.66 -27.33
N ALA A 24 -35.46 39.24 -26.64
CA ALA A 24 -34.09 38.73 -26.65
C ALA A 24 -34.12 37.39 -25.90
N PHE A 25 -34.11 36.28 -26.63
CA PHE A 25 -33.90 34.96 -26.05
C PHE A 25 -32.41 34.86 -25.67
N ALA A 26 -32.12 34.79 -24.39
CA ALA A 26 -30.80 34.45 -23.92
C ALA A 26 -30.52 32.99 -24.27
N GLY A 27 -29.74 32.78 -25.31
CA GLY A 27 -29.26 31.45 -25.69
C GLY A 27 -28.14 31.00 -24.73
N THR A 28 -28.21 29.76 -24.24
CA THR A 28 -27.14 29.12 -23.51
C THR A 28 -26.41 28.16 -24.44
N ALA A 29 -25.06 28.21 -24.45
CA ALA A 29 -24.21 27.25 -25.12
C ALA A 29 -23.48 26.44 -24.04
N THR A 30 -23.47 25.10 -24.16
CA THR A 30 -22.76 24.19 -23.25
C THR A 30 -21.81 23.32 -24.03
N SER A 31 -20.68 22.99 -23.43
CA SER A 31 -19.72 22.04 -23.95
C SER A 31 -19.25 21.13 -22.83
N ASN A 32 -18.99 19.86 -23.14
CA ASN A 32 -18.44 18.90 -22.19
C ASN A 32 -16.93 19.02 -22.14
N MET A 33 -16.36 19.10 -20.93
CA MET A 33 -14.94 19.01 -20.67
C MET A 33 -14.67 17.59 -20.10
N ALA A 34 -13.82 16.83 -20.77
CA ALA A 34 -13.36 15.56 -20.21
C ALA A 34 -12.34 15.84 -19.10
N VAL A 35 -12.58 15.27 -17.92
CA VAL A 35 -11.65 15.32 -16.78
C VAL A 35 -11.33 13.90 -16.38
N SER A 36 -10.03 13.59 -16.28
CA SER A 36 -9.57 12.24 -15.89
C SER A 36 -8.40 12.35 -14.92
N ALA A 37 -8.27 11.35 -14.04
CA ALA A 37 -7.11 11.13 -13.18
C ALA A 37 -6.86 9.62 -13.08
N THR A 38 -5.59 9.23 -12.90
CA THR A 38 -5.20 7.83 -12.67
C THR A 38 -4.60 7.72 -11.27
N ILE A 39 -5.05 6.74 -10.49
CA ILE A 39 -4.47 6.38 -9.19
C ILE A 39 -3.66 5.11 -9.42
N SER A 40 -2.34 5.20 -9.18
CA SER A 40 -1.45 4.05 -9.22
C SER A 40 -1.35 3.40 -7.84
N ALA A 41 -1.14 2.08 -7.80
CA ALA A 41 -0.82 1.39 -6.55
C ALA A 41 0.50 1.94 -5.98
N ASN A 42 0.53 2.12 -4.66
CA ASN A 42 1.72 2.50 -3.91
C ASN A 42 1.66 1.91 -2.51
N CYS A 43 2.81 1.46 -1.97
CA CYS A 43 2.91 0.89 -0.64
C CYS A 43 4.13 1.41 0.11
N THR A 44 3.99 1.50 1.44
CA THR A 44 5.10 1.67 2.38
C THR A 44 5.13 0.49 3.35
N ILE A 45 6.35 0.10 3.78
CA ILE A 45 6.57 -1.00 4.71
C ILE A 45 7.58 -0.57 5.78
N ALA A 46 7.35 -0.98 7.02
CA ALA A 46 8.30 -0.81 8.13
C ALA A 46 8.27 -2.04 9.03
N ALA A 47 9.38 -2.78 9.06
CA ALA A 47 9.52 -3.96 9.92
C ALA A 47 9.97 -3.55 11.32
N GLY A 48 9.28 -4.05 12.35
CA GLY A 48 9.69 -3.96 13.74
C GLY A 48 10.77 -4.98 14.08
N ALA A 49 11.53 -4.73 15.14
CA ALA A 49 12.51 -5.69 15.63
C ALA A 49 11.83 -6.91 16.28
N LEU A 50 12.37 -8.10 16.01
CA LEU A 50 12.00 -9.33 16.69
C LEU A 50 13.12 -9.70 17.67
N GLY A 51 12.86 -9.59 18.97
CA GLY A 51 13.77 -10.01 20.02
C GLY A 51 13.23 -11.26 20.73
N PHE A 52 14.02 -12.32 20.76
CA PHE A 52 13.66 -13.56 21.48
C PHE A 52 13.92 -13.46 22.97
N GLY A 53 14.79 -12.55 23.41
CA GLY A 53 15.21 -12.47 24.80
C GLY A 53 16.29 -13.51 25.14
N ALA A 54 16.33 -13.95 26.40
CA ALA A 54 17.31 -14.91 26.87
C ALA A 54 16.95 -16.34 26.44
N TYR A 55 17.88 -17.01 25.75
CA TYR A 55 17.79 -18.42 25.41
C TYR A 55 18.69 -19.23 26.34
N ASP A 56 18.11 -20.15 27.11
CA ASP A 56 18.83 -21.02 28.05
C ASP A 56 18.78 -22.48 27.58
N PRO A 57 19.81 -22.97 26.90
CA PRO A 57 19.84 -24.32 26.33
C PRO A 57 19.95 -25.44 27.39
N ILE A 58 20.21 -25.09 28.65
CA ILE A 58 20.45 -26.06 29.72
C ILE A 58 19.20 -26.35 30.56
N VAL A 59 18.37 -25.33 30.78
CA VAL A 59 17.18 -25.44 31.63
C VAL A 59 15.91 -25.11 30.82
N ALA A 60 15.66 -23.82 30.54
CA ALA A 60 14.37 -23.39 29.98
C ALA A 60 14.15 -23.87 28.54
N ASN A 61 15.21 -23.85 27.73
CA ASN A 61 15.13 -24.24 26.32
C ASN A 61 15.86 -25.58 26.01
N ALA A 62 16.11 -26.38 27.04
CA ALA A 62 16.65 -27.73 26.84
C ALA A 62 15.73 -28.65 26.06
N ALA A 63 14.40 -28.51 26.25
CA ALA A 63 13.35 -29.30 25.60
C ALA A 63 12.23 -28.46 24.99
N ALA A 64 12.16 -27.17 25.28
CA ALA A 64 11.12 -26.26 24.80
C ALA A 64 11.70 -25.17 23.87
N PRO A 65 11.08 -24.89 22.72
CA PRO A 65 11.52 -23.79 21.86
C PRO A 65 11.24 -22.44 22.52
N LEU A 66 11.97 -21.40 22.10
CA LEU A 66 11.74 -20.02 22.49
C LEU A 66 11.01 -19.29 21.36
N SER A 67 9.84 -18.75 21.64
CA SER A 67 9.03 -18.00 20.66
C SER A 67 9.11 -16.50 20.90
N GLY A 68 8.97 -15.74 19.84
CA GLY A 68 8.88 -14.28 19.86
C GLY A 68 8.00 -13.77 18.72
N THR A 69 7.58 -12.53 18.80
CA THR A 69 6.79 -11.90 17.73
C THR A 69 7.34 -10.53 17.37
N ALA A 70 7.12 -10.14 16.12
CA ALA A 70 7.34 -8.78 15.65
C ALA A 70 6.16 -8.34 14.78
N THR A 71 6.10 -7.05 14.46
CA THR A 71 5.07 -6.48 13.61
C THR A 71 5.69 -5.81 12.39
N ILE A 72 5.14 -6.08 11.23
CA ILE A 72 5.41 -5.34 10.01
C ILE A 72 4.25 -4.39 9.79
N ASN A 73 4.52 -3.08 9.83
CA ASN A 73 3.54 -2.04 9.52
C ASN A 73 3.52 -1.79 8.02
N VAL A 74 2.32 -1.68 7.44
CA VAL A 74 2.11 -1.55 5.99
C VAL A 74 1.05 -0.49 5.75
N THR A 75 1.27 0.37 4.76
CA THR A 75 0.23 1.28 4.26
C THR A 75 0.24 1.21 2.74
N CYS A 76 -0.86 0.76 2.14
CA CYS A 76 -1.00 0.62 0.69
C CYS A 76 -2.25 1.34 0.20
N THR A 77 -2.21 1.78 -1.06
CA THR A 77 -3.41 2.26 -1.78
C THR A 77 -4.55 1.27 -1.61
N ASN A 78 -5.77 1.78 -1.44
CA ASN A 78 -6.96 0.95 -1.25
C ASN A 78 -7.12 -0.08 -2.37
N ALA A 79 -7.46 -1.32 -2.00
CA ALA A 79 -7.60 -2.48 -2.87
C ALA A 79 -6.32 -2.91 -3.64
N ALA A 80 -5.14 -2.33 -3.34
CA ALA A 80 -3.88 -2.84 -3.89
C ALA A 80 -3.64 -4.26 -3.36
N SER A 81 -3.48 -5.22 -4.29
CA SER A 81 -3.11 -6.59 -3.95
C SER A 81 -1.59 -6.70 -3.88
N THR A 82 -1.07 -7.09 -2.73
CA THR A 82 0.37 -7.11 -2.46
C THR A 82 0.82 -8.43 -1.84
N THR A 83 2.11 -8.71 -1.93
CA THR A 83 2.73 -9.83 -1.23
C THR A 83 3.92 -9.34 -0.42
N ILE A 84 3.96 -9.71 0.85
CA ILE A 84 5.05 -9.40 1.77
C ILE A 84 5.92 -10.66 1.93
N THR A 85 7.21 -10.54 1.65
CA THR A 85 8.18 -11.62 1.75
C THR A 85 9.29 -11.27 2.72
N LEU A 86 9.94 -12.30 3.29
CA LEU A 86 11.08 -12.18 4.19
C LEU A 86 12.25 -12.99 3.62
N ASP A 87 13.42 -12.35 3.47
CA ASP A 87 14.59 -13.00 2.92
C ASP A 87 15.22 -14.05 3.87
N GLN A 88 16.35 -14.59 3.48
CA GLN A 88 17.05 -15.65 4.21
C GLN A 88 17.90 -15.13 5.39
N GLY A 89 17.94 -13.82 5.61
CA GLY A 89 18.86 -13.20 6.55
C GLY A 89 20.30 -13.12 6.04
N LEU A 90 21.18 -12.55 6.86
CA LEU A 90 22.59 -12.40 6.52
C LEU A 90 23.38 -13.69 6.66
N ASN A 91 22.88 -14.65 7.46
CA ASN A 91 23.58 -15.89 7.79
C ASN A 91 22.72 -17.12 7.46
N PRO A 92 22.39 -17.37 6.16
CA PRO A 92 21.62 -18.55 5.80
C PRO A 92 22.46 -19.83 6.00
N ALA A 93 21.85 -20.87 6.57
CA ALA A 93 22.47 -22.17 6.68
C ALA A 93 22.61 -22.85 5.30
N GLY A 94 23.48 -23.83 5.21
CA GLY A 94 23.64 -24.65 4.00
C GLY A 94 22.31 -25.30 3.59
N GLY A 95 21.95 -25.21 2.30
CA GLY A 95 20.65 -25.66 1.77
C GLY A 95 19.46 -24.70 1.93
N SER A 96 19.69 -23.53 2.52
CA SER A 96 18.67 -22.48 2.57
C SER A 96 18.24 -22.04 1.17
N THR A 97 16.95 -21.80 0.98
CA THR A 97 16.40 -21.29 -0.29
C THR A 97 15.41 -20.16 -0.01
N ASN A 98 15.07 -19.38 -1.04
CA ASN A 98 14.08 -18.32 -0.91
C ASN A 98 12.69 -18.87 -0.52
N ALA A 99 12.32 -20.06 -0.95
CA ALA A 99 11.03 -20.68 -0.60
C ALA A 99 11.05 -21.33 0.80
N ALA A 100 12.21 -21.85 1.22
CA ALA A 100 12.40 -22.50 2.51
C ALA A 100 13.68 -21.97 3.18
N PRO A 101 13.64 -20.76 3.75
CA PRO A 101 14.79 -20.14 4.39
C PRO A 101 15.20 -20.90 5.65
N LEU A 102 16.50 -21.20 5.75
CA LEU A 102 17.14 -21.74 6.94
C LEU A 102 17.95 -20.61 7.58
N ARG A 103 17.33 -19.85 8.46
CA ARG A 103 17.91 -18.63 9.04
C ARG A 103 18.73 -18.91 10.28
N GLN A 104 19.81 -18.15 10.46
CA GLN A 104 20.67 -18.24 11.63
C GLN A 104 21.09 -16.86 12.11
N MET A 105 21.01 -16.64 13.42
CA MET A 105 21.68 -15.52 14.08
C MET A 105 23.14 -15.89 14.36
N ALA A 106 24.07 -14.97 14.19
CA ALA A 106 25.50 -15.23 14.35
C ALA A 106 26.10 -14.49 15.53
N ALA A 107 27.09 -15.16 16.21
CA ALA A 107 27.96 -14.56 17.21
C ALA A 107 29.31 -15.24 17.18
N GLY A 108 30.41 -14.51 16.88
CA GLY A 108 31.77 -15.01 16.94
C GLY A 108 32.04 -16.31 16.17
N GLY A 109 31.36 -16.54 15.03
CA GLY A 109 31.46 -17.76 14.22
C GLY A 109 30.54 -18.90 14.67
N SER A 110 29.76 -18.73 15.73
CA SER A 110 28.70 -19.65 16.16
C SER A 110 27.37 -19.19 15.60
N PHE A 111 26.46 -20.15 15.30
CA PHE A 111 25.19 -19.89 14.61
C PHE A 111 24.03 -20.48 15.39
N LEU A 112 23.08 -19.63 15.81
CA LEU A 112 21.83 -20.00 16.46
C LEU A 112 20.70 -20.02 15.41
N THR A 113 20.18 -21.20 15.11
CA THR A 113 19.11 -21.38 14.14
C THR A 113 17.79 -20.84 14.65
N TYR A 114 17.01 -20.20 13.77
CA TYR A 114 15.64 -19.74 14.05
C TYR A 114 14.76 -19.80 12.81
N GLY A 115 13.46 -19.81 13.01
CA GLY A 115 12.46 -19.73 11.95
C GLY A 115 11.58 -18.50 12.09
N LEU A 116 11.06 -18.02 10.95
CA LEU A 116 10.02 -17.01 10.87
C LEU A 116 8.81 -17.61 10.17
N PHE A 117 7.61 -17.38 10.74
CA PHE A 117 6.38 -18.03 10.33
C PHE A 117 5.26 -17.03 10.18
N GLN A 118 4.25 -17.41 9.38
CA GLN A 118 3.04 -16.63 9.15
C GLN A 118 1.98 -16.88 10.23
N ASP A 119 2.12 -17.94 11.00
CA ASP A 119 1.14 -18.42 11.97
C ASP A 119 1.76 -18.68 13.35
N ASN A 120 0.96 -18.52 14.40
CA ASN A 120 1.37 -18.78 15.79
C ASN A 120 1.66 -20.23 16.09
N ALA A 121 1.19 -21.18 15.27
CA ALA A 121 1.51 -22.59 15.40
C ALA A 121 2.89 -22.95 14.83
N HIS A 122 3.57 -21.99 14.17
CA HIS A 122 4.88 -22.14 13.54
C HIS A 122 4.91 -23.25 12.48
N THR A 123 3.82 -23.36 11.70
CA THR A 123 3.66 -24.41 10.68
C THR A 123 3.90 -23.89 9.26
N ILE A 124 3.66 -22.61 9.02
CA ILE A 124 3.77 -21.99 7.69
C ILE A 124 5.00 -21.09 7.66
N THR A 125 6.11 -21.61 7.11
CA THR A 125 7.33 -20.81 6.95
C THR A 125 7.11 -19.58 6.09
N TRP A 126 7.60 -18.43 6.56
CA TRP A 126 7.55 -17.18 5.81
C TRP A 126 8.84 -17.04 4.99
N GLY A 127 8.71 -17.26 3.68
CA GLY A 127 9.82 -17.23 2.73
C GLY A 127 9.89 -15.96 1.88
N ASN A 128 10.78 -15.99 0.90
CA ASN A 128 11.08 -14.89 -0.01
C ASN A 128 10.60 -15.20 -1.45
N THR A 129 9.43 -15.82 -1.59
CA THR A 129 8.77 -16.03 -2.89
C THR A 129 7.31 -15.63 -2.80
N ALA A 130 6.68 -15.36 -3.92
CA ALA A 130 5.24 -15.04 -3.95
C ALA A 130 4.38 -16.14 -3.31
N GLY A 131 4.75 -17.42 -3.49
CA GLY A 131 4.02 -18.56 -2.93
C GLY A 131 4.28 -18.82 -1.43
N THR A 132 5.28 -18.19 -0.84
CA THR A 132 5.65 -18.33 0.58
C THR A 132 5.64 -17.02 1.34
N GLY A 133 5.19 -15.96 0.68
CA GLY A 133 4.92 -14.66 1.28
C GLY A 133 3.49 -14.56 1.83
N VAL A 134 3.22 -13.50 2.57
CA VAL A 134 1.90 -13.16 3.07
C VAL A 134 1.21 -12.22 2.10
N VAL A 135 0.01 -12.58 1.64
CA VAL A 135 -0.82 -11.69 0.82
C VAL A 135 -1.45 -10.63 1.73
N TYR A 136 -1.34 -9.38 1.33
CA TYR A 136 -1.96 -8.25 2.02
C TYR A 136 -2.73 -7.39 1.01
N THR A 137 -3.97 -7.05 1.34
CA THR A 137 -4.78 -6.13 0.53
C THR A 137 -4.78 -4.76 1.17
N GLY A 138 -4.38 -3.75 0.41
CA GLY A 138 -4.34 -2.36 0.85
C GLY A 138 -5.73 -1.85 1.26
N THR A 139 -5.79 -1.10 2.34
CA THR A 139 -7.02 -0.50 2.87
C THR A 139 -7.07 1.02 2.75
N GLY A 140 -5.98 1.63 2.22
CA GLY A 140 -5.82 3.09 2.18
C GLY A 140 -5.37 3.70 3.51
N VAL A 141 -5.28 2.90 4.58
CA VAL A 141 -4.82 3.32 5.91
C VAL A 141 -3.73 2.37 6.42
N ALA A 142 -3.02 2.78 7.48
CA ALA A 142 -2.02 1.94 8.11
C ALA A 142 -2.63 0.66 8.67
N GLY A 143 -2.00 -0.47 8.36
CA GLY A 143 -2.30 -1.79 8.88
C GLY A 143 -1.03 -2.48 9.36
N SER A 144 -1.17 -3.69 9.89
CA SER A 144 -0.04 -4.46 10.39
C SER A 144 -0.19 -5.95 10.14
N VAL A 145 0.95 -6.64 9.98
CA VAL A 145 1.04 -8.10 9.86
C VAL A 145 2.01 -8.59 10.92
N THR A 146 1.62 -9.64 11.66
CA THR A 146 2.44 -10.22 12.71
C THR A 146 3.41 -11.24 12.11
N VAL A 147 4.68 -11.15 12.50
CA VAL A 147 5.72 -12.15 12.27
C VAL A 147 5.83 -13.02 13.52
N PHE A 148 5.72 -14.32 13.39
CA PHE A 148 5.94 -15.27 14.48
C PHE A 148 7.33 -15.89 14.32
N GLY A 149 8.17 -15.75 15.34
CA GLY A 149 9.51 -16.27 15.36
C GLY A 149 9.64 -17.41 16.34
N GLN A 150 10.51 -18.37 16.03
CA GLN A 150 10.85 -19.46 16.95
C GLN A 150 12.31 -19.84 16.85
N VAL A 151 12.96 -19.97 18.00
CA VAL A 151 14.27 -20.59 18.17
C VAL A 151 14.04 -22.03 18.67
N PRO A 152 14.43 -23.08 17.92
CA PRO A 152 14.30 -24.47 18.35
C PRO A 152 15.03 -24.74 19.66
N ALA A 153 14.55 -25.75 20.40
CA ALA A 153 15.16 -26.20 21.64
C ALA A 153 16.55 -26.82 21.42
N ALA A 154 17.28 -27.07 22.50
CA ALA A 154 18.49 -27.87 22.58
C ALA A 154 19.71 -27.37 21.74
N GLN A 155 19.77 -26.06 21.44
CA GLN A 155 20.92 -25.48 20.75
C GLN A 155 21.94 -24.99 21.77
N ASN A 156 22.84 -25.88 22.22
CA ASN A 156 23.91 -25.56 23.18
C ASN A 156 25.09 -24.89 22.47
N LEU A 157 25.14 -23.58 22.53
CA LEU A 157 26.11 -22.69 21.88
C LEU A 157 26.86 -21.85 22.92
N PRO A 158 28.03 -21.27 22.58
CA PRO A 158 28.74 -20.35 23.46
C PRO A 158 27.87 -19.17 23.87
N ALA A 159 28.01 -18.72 25.12
CA ALA A 159 27.34 -17.52 25.59
C ALA A 159 27.73 -16.29 24.76
N GLY A 160 26.77 -15.49 24.39
CA GLY A 160 26.97 -14.32 23.54
C GLY A 160 25.67 -13.70 23.05
N THR A 161 25.76 -12.56 22.36
CA THR A 161 24.63 -11.94 21.69
C THR A 161 24.61 -12.37 20.22
N TYR A 162 23.60 -13.12 19.87
CA TYR A 162 23.38 -13.63 18.51
C TYR A 162 22.46 -12.68 17.75
N ASN A 163 22.88 -12.22 16.57
CA ASN A 163 22.15 -11.27 15.75
C ASN A 163 22.03 -11.75 14.30
N ASP A 164 20.93 -11.36 13.65
CA ASP A 164 20.73 -11.46 12.21
C ASP A 164 19.96 -10.23 11.72
N THR A 165 19.91 -10.04 10.41
CA THR A 165 19.10 -9.02 9.76
C THR A 165 18.35 -9.65 8.61
N VAL A 166 17.03 -9.56 8.65
CA VAL A 166 16.12 -10.07 7.62
C VAL A 166 15.46 -8.88 6.92
N VAL A 167 15.48 -8.89 5.60
CA VAL A 167 14.84 -7.86 4.77
C VAL A 167 13.40 -8.27 4.49
N ALA A 168 12.46 -7.40 4.86
CA ALA A 168 11.06 -7.51 4.47
C ALA A 168 10.82 -6.72 3.18
N THR A 169 10.24 -7.36 2.18
CA THR A 169 9.92 -6.77 0.88
C THR A 169 8.42 -6.85 0.63
N ILE A 170 7.82 -5.75 0.18
CA ILE A 170 6.45 -5.73 -0.32
C ILE A 170 6.45 -5.54 -1.84
N THR A 171 5.73 -6.39 -2.54
CA THR A 171 5.53 -6.33 -4.01
C THR A 171 4.06 -6.04 -4.30
N PHE A 172 3.81 -5.04 -5.17
CA PHE A 172 2.48 -4.53 -5.53
C PHE A 172 2.40 -4.13 -6.99
#